data_4371b1b4921d5de6fb963fcbce88480f
#
_entry.id   4371b1b4921d5de6fb963fcbce88480f
#
_cell.length_a   1.000
_cell.length_b   1.000
_cell.length_c   1.000
_cell.angle_alpha   90.00
_cell.angle_beta   90.00
_cell.angle_gamma   90.00
#
_symmetry.space_group_name_H-M   'P 1'
#
loop_
_entity.id
_entity.type
_entity.pdbx_description
1 polymer ?
#
loop_
_entity_poly.entity_id
_entity_poly.type
_entity_poly.pdbx_seq_one_letter_code
_entity_poly.pdbx_strand_id
1 'polypeptide(L)'
;MCSSDLLESRNVHFSDNKGERDAIEILKDHGFNYIRLRIFNEPANDSGYSPGKGFCDLAHTLAMAKRVKAAGLRLLLDFHYSDYWADPGKQYKPAAWRGASFHTLADSVYDFTKRVIAALKQQNTLPDMVQVGNEINHGMIWPEGSMRHPDSLAALIYAGIRGVKAIDPTCPIMLHIALGGQNDESHFWLDNMLQRRVPFDVIGLSYYPRWHGSLADLRYNVDDLARQYGKDVIVVEYTQYKTEVNNIAFSVPGGLGKGTCIWEPLNTWEQIFNKDGKANDLLYLYDGFNKEFISPSQPSLRLSQYSAR
;
A
#
# COMPACT_ATOMS: atom_id res chain seq x y z
N MET A 1 4.97 0.17 7.50
CA MET A 1 5.69 -0.55 8.57
C MET A 1 7.17 -0.75 8.33
N CYS A 2 7.72 -0.46 7.17
CA CYS A 2 9.19 -0.54 6.94
C CYS A 2 10.02 0.38 7.85
N SER A 3 9.39 1.18 8.71
CA SER A 3 10.10 2.03 9.66
C SER A 3 10.32 1.37 11.02
N SER A 4 9.72 0.22 11.31
CA SER A 4 9.93 -0.43 12.62
C SER A 4 11.38 -0.90 12.78
N ASP A 5 11.92 -1.61 11.80
CA ASP A 5 13.33 -2.06 11.80
C ASP A 5 14.32 -0.88 11.84
N LEU A 6 14.03 0.20 11.12
CA LEU A 6 14.81 1.44 11.18
C LEU A 6 14.76 2.08 12.58
N LEU A 7 13.59 2.18 13.21
CA LEU A 7 13.42 2.75 14.54
C LEU A 7 14.06 1.85 15.61
N GLU A 8 13.86 0.54 15.51
CA GLU A 8 14.53 -0.46 16.36
C GLU A 8 16.06 -0.38 16.25
N SER A 9 16.60 -0.14 15.04
CA SER A 9 18.04 0.09 14.85
C SER A 9 18.57 1.36 15.54
N ARG A 10 17.66 2.26 15.93
CA ARG A 10 17.94 3.47 16.73
C ARG A 10 17.59 3.29 18.21
N ASN A 11 17.42 2.04 18.64
CA ASN A 11 17.10 1.66 20.01
C ASN A 11 15.73 2.17 20.48
N VAL A 12 14.74 2.31 19.56
CA VAL A 12 13.33 2.55 19.94
C VAL A 12 12.68 1.21 20.26
N HIS A 13 12.12 1.09 21.44
CA HIS A 13 11.39 -0.09 21.92
C HIS A 13 9.89 0.20 21.95
N PHE A 14 9.09 -0.71 21.37
CA PHE A 14 7.65 -0.51 21.31
C PHE A 14 6.94 -1.13 22.51
N SER A 15 5.94 -0.41 23.03
CA SER A 15 5.14 -0.89 24.16
C SER A 15 3.70 -0.41 24.11
N ASP A 16 2.81 -1.21 24.68
CA ASP A 16 1.41 -0.88 24.96
C ASP A 16 1.08 -1.13 26.45
N ASN A 17 -0.19 -1.24 26.79
CA ASN A 17 -0.64 -1.53 28.16
C ASN A 17 -0.24 -2.93 28.67
N LYS A 18 0.23 -3.83 27.80
CA LYS A 18 0.74 -5.16 28.15
C LYS A 18 2.26 -5.20 28.33
N GLY A 19 2.96 -4.09 28.09
CA GLY A 19 4.39 -3.96 28.22
C GLY A 19 5.15 -3.84 26.90
N GLU A 20 6.48 -3.95 26.98
CA GLU A 20 7.38 -3.88 25.81
C GLU A 20 7.36 -5.17 25.01
N ARG A 21 7.20 -5.05 23.69
CA ARG A 21 7.19 -6.19 22.75
C ARG A 21 7.28 -5.74 21.29
N ASP A 22 7.32 -6.69 20.35
CA ASP A 22 7.38 -6.42 18.93
C ASP A 22 6.19 -5.54 18.46
N ALA A 23 6.48 -4.48 17.69
CA ALA A 23 5.46 -3.58 17.17
C ALA A 23 4.40 -4.31 16.31
N ILE A 24 4.77 -5.37 15.58
CA ILE A 24 3.87 -6.16 14.75
C ILE A 24 2.87 -6.92 15.63
N GLU A 25 3.34 -7.50 16.74
CA GLU A 25 2.47 -8.19 17.71
C GLU A 25 1.52 -7.22 18.42
N ILE A 26 2.00 -6.02 18.74
CA ILE A 26 1.12 -4.96 19.31
C ILE A 26 0.02 -4.63 18.30
N LEU A 27 0.37 -4.34 17.05
CA LEU A 27 -0.62 -4.01 16.02
C LEU A 27 -1.63 -5.14 15.81
N LYS A 28 -1.17 -6.40 15.74
CA LYS A 28 -2.04 -7.56 15.64
C LYS A 28 -3.07 -7.63 16.75
N ASP A 29 -2.64 -7.43 17.99
CA ASP A 29 -3.52 -7.45 19.18
C ASP A 29 -4.61 -6.36 19.13
N HIS A 30 -4.33 -5.26 18.42
CA HIS A 30 -5.26 -4.15 18.19
C HIS A 30 -6.04 -4.26 16.86
N GLY A 31 -6.07 -5.48 16.26
CA GLY A 31 -6.96 -5.80 15.14
C GLY A 31 -6.38 -5.54 13.75
N PHE A 32 -5.13 -5.15 13.64
CA PHE A 32 -4.47 -5.07 12.34
C PHE A 32 -4.27 -6.49 11.79
N ASN A 33 -4.68 -6.71 10.55
CA ASN A 33 -4.62 -8.03 9.89
C ASN A 33 -3.73 -8.04 8.65
N TYR A 34 -3.25 -6.88 8.23
CA TYR A 34 -2.35 -6.67 7.11
C TYR A 34 -1.20 -5.73 7.49
N ILE A 35 0.00 -6.05 7.01
CA ILE A 35 1.15 -5.15 7.04
C ILE A 35 1.54 -4.81 5.60
N ARG A 36 1.56 -3.51 5.27
CA ARG A 36 2.10 -3.00 4.00
C ARG A 36 3.58 -2.69 4.17
N LEU A 37 4.41 -3.33 3.35
CA LEU A 37 5.85 -3.09 3.26
C LEU A 37 6.18 -2.48 1.90
N ARG A 38 6.86 -1.34 1.88
CA ARG A 38 7.45 -0.80 0.66
C ARG A 38 8.80 -1.44 0.38
N ILE A 39 9.15 -1.52 -0.90
CA ILE A 39 10.48 -1.93 -1.34
C ILE A 39 11.04 -0.94 -2.36
N PHE A 40 12.29 -0.55 -2.17
CA PHE A 40 13.08 0.25 -3.10
C PHE A 40 14.06 -0.63 -3.87
N ASN A 41 14.60 -0.10 -4.97
CA ASN A 41 15.52 -0.86 -5.82
C ASN A 41 16.91 -0.99 -5.18
N GLU A 42 17.59 0.13 -4.97
CA GLU A 42 18.90 0.22 -4.32
C GLU A 42 18.92 1.38 -3.29
N PRO A 43 18.21 1.27 -2.17
CA PRO A 43 18.09 2.37 -1.20
C PRO A 43 19.41 2.68 -0.46
N ALA A 44 20.42 1.80 -0.58
CA ALA A 44 21.72 1.98 0.05
C ALA A 44 22.66 2.89 -0.72
N ASN A 45 22.34 3.27 -1.97
CA ASN A 45 23.18 4.18 -2.75
C ASN A 45 23.19 5.60 -2.16
N ASP A 46 24.13 6.45 -2.58
CA ASP A 46 24.36 7.78 -1.98
C ASP A 46 23.13 8.70 -2.06
N SER A 47 22.27 8.54 -3.05
CA SER A 47 21.02 9.28 -3.24
C SER A 47 19.76 8.50 -2.87
N GLY A 48 19.93 7.31 -2.28
CA GLY A 48 18.87 6.41 -1.91
C GLY A 48 18.17 6.79 -0.60
N TYR A 49 17.16 6.02 -0.26
CA TYR A 49 16.37 6.22 0.97
C TYR A 49 17.21 6.04 2.25
N SER A 50 18.15 5.10 2.25
CA SER A 50 18.92 4.73 3.42
C SER A 50 20.40 4.50 3.06
N PRO A 51 21.18 5.57 2.77
CA PRO A 51 22.53 5.46 2.31
C PRO A 51 23.40 4.60 3.25
N GLY A 52 24.11 3.65 2.68
CA GLY A 52 25.01 2.73 3.38
C GLY A 52 24.34 1.69 4.29
N LYS A 53 23.04 1.85 4.63
CA LYS A 53 22.30 0.93 5.51
C LYS A 53 21.29 0.05 4.77
N GLY A 54 20.66 0.54 3.70
CA GLY A 54 19.80 -0.23 2.83
C GLY A 54 18.40 -0.57 3.37
N PHE A 55 17.88 0.11 4.39
CA PHE A 55 16.52 -0.14 4.85
C PHE A 55 15.51 -0.07 3.68
N CYS A 56 14.57 -1.01 3.66
CA CYS A 56 13.61 -1.24 2.57
C CYS A 56 14.25 -1.80 1.27
N ASP A 57 15.46 -2.34 1.30
CA ASP A 57 15.98 -3.20 0.23
C ASP A 57 15.39 -4.62 0.30
N LEU A 58 15.85 -5.51 -0.58
CA LEU A 58 15.40 -6.90 -0.60
C LEU A 58 15.71 -7.62 0.72
N ALA A 59 16.89 -7.43 1.29
CA ALA A 59 17.31 -8.14 2.50
C ALA A 59 16.43 -7.75 3.72
N HIS A 60 16.24 -6.44 3.93
CA HIS A 60 15.36 -5.93 4.99
C HIS A 60 13.89 -6.33 4.76
N THR A 61 13.42 -6.27 3.50
CA THR A 61 12.06 -6.71 3.14
C THR A 61 11.85 -8.19 3.45
N LEU A 62 12.82 -9.06 3.16
CA LEU A 62 12.77 -10.48 3.48
C LEU A 62 12.72 -10.71 5.01
N ALA A 63 13.53 -9.99 5.77
CA ALA A 63 13.52 -10.07 7.24
C ALA A 63 12.17 -9.65 7.83
N MET A 64 11.63 -8.51 7.38
CA MET A 64 10.33 -8.02 7.82
C MET A 64 9.19 -8.94 7.40
N ALA A 65 9.20 -9.49 6.18
CA ALA A 65 8.20 -10.45 5.72
C ALA A 65 8.13 -11.71 6.61
N LYS A 66 9.27 -12.20 7.10
CA LYS A 66 9.31 -13.30 8.09
C LYS A 66 8.59 -12.92 9.37
N ARG A 67 8.85 -11.73 9.92
CA ARG A 67 8.18 -11.24 11.14
C ARG A 67 6.68 -11.14 10.94
N VAL A 68 6.23 -10.55 9.83
CA VAL A 68 4.81 -10.41 9.48
C VAL A 68 4.12 -11.78 9.42
N LYS A 69 4.72 -12.74 8.69
CA LYS A 69 4.14 -14.08 8.53
C LYS A 69 4.20 -14.90 9.82
N ALA A 70 5.26 -14.77 10.62
CA ALA A 70 5.35 -15.40 11.93
C ALA A 70 4.27 -14.92 12.90
N ALA A 71 3.92 -13.64 12.84
CA ALA A 71 2.79 -13.07 13.59
C ALA A 71 1.41 -13.54 13.06
N GLY A 72 1.35 -14.26 11.93
CA GLY A 72 0.10 -14.71 11.30
C GLY A 72 -0.64 -13.60 10.56
N LEU A 73 0.02 -12.50 10.24
CA LEU A 73 -0.55 -11.39 9.48
C LEU A 73 -0.36 -11.58 7.96
N ARG A 74 -1.19 -10.90 7.21
CA ARG A 74 -1.07 -10.82 5.75
C ARG A 74 -0.10 -9.73 5.34
N LEU A 75 0.53 -9.91 4.19
CA LEU A 75 1.53 -9.02 3.63
C LEU A 75 1.04 -8.38 2.33
N LEU A 76 1.01 -7.05 2.29
CA LEU A 76 0.92 -6.25 1.07
C LEU A 76 2.32 -5.72 0.75
N LEU A 77 2.88 -6.12 -0.40
CA LEU A 77 4.19 -5.64 -0.85
C LEU A 77 4.01 -4.51 -1.86
N ASP A 78 4.63 -3.38 -1.59
CA ASP A 78 4.53 -2.14 -2.34
C ASP A 78 5.84 -1.83 -3.07
N PHE A 79 5.83 -1.94 -4.40
CA PHE A 79 6.98 -1.63 -5.24
C PHE A 79 7.01 -0.16 -5.63
N HIS A 80 8.03 0.57 -5.16
CA HIS A 80 8.24 1.98 -5.55
C HIS A 80 8.95 2.14 -6.90
N TYR A 81 9.69 1.13 -7.37
CA TYR A 81 10.53 1.18 -8.59
C TYR A 81 11.44 2.42 -8.65
N SER A 82 12.01 2.74 -7.52
CA SER A 82 12.92 3.86 -7.29
C SER A 82 13.92 3.47 -6.19
N ASP A 83 15.00 4.19 -6.04
CA ASP A 83 15.92 4.04 -4.91
C ASP A 83 15.47 4.87 -3.69
N TYR A 84 14.47 5.74 -3.90
CA TYR A 84 13.92 6.66 -2.93
C TYR A 84 12.40 6.70 -3.01
N TRP A 85 11.75 7.47 -2.16
CA TRP A 85 10.30 7.69 -2.19
C TRP A 85 9.80 8.03 -3.59
N ALA A 86 8.86 7.27 -4.09
CA ALA A 86 8.03 7.61 -5.24
C ALA A 86 6.70 8.15 -4.73
N ASP A 87 6.30 9.32 -5.23
CA ASP A 87 5.04 9.99 -4.90
C ASP A 87 4.58 10.85 -6.11
N PRO A 88 3.41 11.51 -6.06
CA PRO A 88 2.91 12.28 -7.21
C PRO A 88 3.84 13.39 -7.71
N GLY A 89 4.75 13.87 -6.86
CA GLY A 89 5.73 14.92 -7.22
C GLY A 89 7.06 14.37 -7.71
N LYS A 90 7.34 13.08 -7.51
CA LYS A 90 8.62 12.48 -7.88
C LYS A 90 8.50 10.98 -8.11
N GLN A 91 8.85 10.55 -9.30
CA GLN A 91 8.86 9.15 -9.74
C GLN A 91 10.21 8.85 -10.37
N TYR A 92 11.29 9.02 -9.59
CA TYR A 92 12.66 8.92 -10.07
C TYR A 92 13.02 7.50 -10.45
N LYS A 93 13.61 7.37 -11.63
CA LYS A 93 14.21 6.12 -12.10
C LYS A 93 15.34 5.69 -11.17
N PRO A 94 15.43 4.39 -10.79
CA PRO A 94 16.60 3.86 -10.10
C PRO A 94 17.90 4.22 -10.80
N ALA A 95 18.96 4.51 -10.04
CA ALA A 95 20.26 4.86 -10.59
C ALA A 95 20.79 3.81 -11.55
N ALA A 96 20.61 2.53 -11.22
CA ALA A 96 21.00 1.39 -12.05
C ALA A 96 20.28 1.32 -13.41
N TRP A 97 19.14 2.01 -13.57
CA TRP A 97 18.33 1.97 -14.80
C TRP A 97 18.47 3.25 -15.64
N ARG A 98 19.29 4.21 -15.20
CA ARG A 98 19.56 5.45 -15.96
C ARG A 98 20.23 5.13 -17.28
N GLY A 99 19.76 5.78 -18.36
CA GLY A 99 20.29 5.55 -19.71
C GLY A 99 19.83 4.27 -20.40
N ALA A 100 19.03 3.44 -19.73
CA ALA A 100 18.44 2.25 -20.35
C ALA A 100 17.46 2.64 -21.47
N SER A 101 17.42 1.84 -22.54
CA SER A 101 16.35 1.92 -23.54
C SER A 101 15.00 1.57 -22.90
N PHE A 102 13.89 1.99 -23.48
CA PHE A 102 12.57 1.66 -22.96
C PHE A 102 12.34 0.15 -22.82
N HIS A 103 12.80 -0.64 -23.77
CA HIS A 103 12.71 -2.10 -23.72
C HIS A 103 13.49 -2.66 -22.53
N THR A 104 14.76 -2.24 -22.38
CA THR A 104 15.60 -2.63 -21.24
C THR A 104 15.00 -2.19 -19.90
N LEU A 105 14.34 -1.03 -19.89
CA LEU A 105 13.67 -0.52 -18.67
C LEU A 105 12.48 -1.41 -18.29
N ALA A 106 11.65 -1.82 -19.25
CA ALA A 106 10.55 -2.74 -19.01
C ALA A 106 11.05 -4.12 -18.54
N ASP A 107 12.12 -4.63 -19.14
CA ASP A 107 12.77 -5.87 -18.68
C ASP A 107 13.31 -5.73 -17.25
N SER A 108 13.91 -4.58 -16.92
CA SER A 108 14.41 -4.30 -15.56
C SER A 108 13.30 -4.30 -14.52
N VAL A 109 12.15 -3.72 -14.83
CA VAL A 109 10.95 -3.76 -13.96
C VAL A 109 10.48 -5.20 -13.76
N TYR A 110 10.36 -5.97 -14.85
CA TYR A 110 9.98 -7.37 -14.78
C TYR A 110 10.95 -8.20 -13.94
N ASP A 111 12.25 -8.11 -14.22
CA ASP A 111 13.27 -8.91 -13.56
C ASP A 111 13.41 -8.56 -12.06
N PHE A 112 13.36 -7.27 -11.72
CA PHE A 112 13.38 -6.84 -10.31
C PHE A 112 12.19 -7.41 -9.56
N THR A 113 10.97 -7.23 -10.10
CA THR A 113 9.75 -7.73 -9.47
C THR A 113 9.79 -9.24 -9.32
N LYS A 114 10.11 -9.98 -10.38
CA LYS A 114 10.22 -11.43 -10.38
C LYS A 114 11.24 -11.93 -9.35
N ARG A 115 12.40 -11.30 -9.29
CA ARG A 115 13.47 -11.65 -8.31
C ARG A 115 12.99 -11.48 -6.87
N VAL A 116 12.33 -10.37 -6.56
CA VAL A 116 11.81 -10.09 -5.21
C VAL A 116 10.75 -11.13 -4.81
N ILE A 117 9.75 -11.38 -5.67
CA ILE A 117 8.69 -12.34 -5.38
C ILE A 117 9.25 -13.76 -5.28
N ALA A 118 10.22 -14.14 -6.12
CA ALA A 118 10.89 -15.45 -6.05
C ALA A 118 11.63 -15.64 -4.72
N ALA A 119 12.33 -14.61 -4.24
CA ALA A 119 13.03 -14.66 -2.95
C ALA A 119 12.05 -14.82 -1.78
N LEU A 120 10.90 -14.10 -1.80
CA LEU A 120 9.84 -14.26 -0.80
C LEU A 120 9.23 -15.66 -0.85
N LYS A 121 9.02 -16.23 -2.04
CA LYS A 121 8.53 -17.61 -2.22
C LYS A 121 9.51 -18.62 -1.63
N GLN A 122 10.81 -18.44 -1.89
CA GLN A 122 11.86 -19.36 -1.43
C GLN A 122 11.91 -19.47 0.11
N GLN A 123 11.58 -18.39 0.81
CA GLN A 123 11.51 -18.39 2.28
C GLN A 123 10.10 -18.61 2.85
N ASN A 124 9.10 -18.99 2.03
CA ASN A 124 7.70 -19.22 2.42
C ASN A 124 7.00 -17.97 3.00
N THR A 125 7.30 -16.79 2.45
CA THR A 125 6.68 -15.52 2.88
C THR A 125 6.08 -14.75 1.71
N LEU A 126 5.46 -15.46 0.75
CA LEU A 126 4.76 -14.82 -0.36
C LEU A 126 3.80 -13.72 0.14
N PRO A 127 3.74 -12.56 -0.54
CA PRO A 127 2.76 -11.56 -0.23
C PRO A 127 1.34 -12.06 -0.58
N ASP A 128 0.35 -11.62 0.21
CA ASP A 128 -1.07 -11.89 -0.05
C ASP A 128 -1.65 -10.93 -1.08
N MET A 129 -0.94 -9.85 -1.39
CA MET A 129 -1.24 -8.86 -2.41
C MET A 129 0.02 -8.10 -2.79
N VAL A 130 0.13 -7.68 -4.04
CA VAL A 130 1.24 -6.85 -4.52
C VAL A 130 0.71 -5.55 -5.12
N GLN A 131 1.29 -4.45 -4.67
CA GLN A 131 1.08 -3.13 -5.24
C GLN A 131 2.19 -2.85 -6.26
N VAL A 132 1.80 -2.58 -7.51
CA VAL A 132 2.71 -2.28 -8.62
C VAL A 132 2.76 -0.78 -8.86
N GLY A 133 3.80 -0.15 -8.31
CA GLY A 133 3.97 1.30 -8.30
C GLY A 133 3.27 1.97 -7.11
N ASN A 134 3.84 3.08 -6.62
CA ASN A 134 3.29 3.88 -5.53
C ASN A 134 2.84 5.25 -6.03
N GLU A 135 1.57 5.61 -5.77
CA GLU A 135 0.97 6.90 -6.12
C GLU A 135 1.22 7.32 -7.58
N ILE A 136 0.91 6.41 -8.51
CA ILE A 136 1.27 6.50 -9.92
C ILE A 136 0.26 7.29 -10.79
N ASN A 137 -0.53 8.18 -10.19
CA ASN A 137 -1.48 9.02 -10.92
C ASN A 137 -0.80 9.94 -11.98
N HIS A 138 0.44 10.34 -11.76
CA HIS A 138 1.27 11.05 -12.78
C HIS A 138 2.24 10.13 -13.51
N GLY A 139 2.14 8.81 -13.28
CA GLY A 139 3.01 7.78 -13.85
C GLY A 139 4.07 7.28 -12.89
N MET A 140 5.02 6.47 -13.38
CA MET A 140 6.15 5.90 -12.64
C MET A 140 7.41 5.95 -13.49
N ILE A 141 8.60 5.90 -12.86
CA ILE A 141 9.90 5.79 -13.59
C ILE A 141 10.02 6.87 -14.68
N TRP A 142 9.96 8.13 -14.26
CA TRP A 142 10.02 9.26 -15.19
C TRP A 142 11.38 9.40 -15.89
N PRO A 143 11.37 9.97 -17.13
CA PRO A 143 10.21 10.47 -17.89
C PRO A 143 9.41 9.42 -18.66
N GLU A 144 9.94 8.21 -18.88
CA GLU A 144 9.40 7.21 -19.81
C GLU A 144 7.99 6.72 -19.42
N GLY A 145 7.75 6.47 -18.15
CA GLY A 145 6.45 6.01 -17.63
C GLY A 145 5.58 7.16 -17.11
N SER A 146 5.79 8.40 -17.54
CA SER A 146 4.91 9.51 -17.23
C SER A 146 3.52 9.31 -17.81
N MET A 147 2.46 9.77 -17.14
CA MET A 147 1.08 9.79 -17.66
C MET A 147 0.92 10.59 -18.96
N ARG A 148 1.93 11.39 -19.36
CA ARG A 148 2.01 12.00 -20.72
C ARG A 148 2.27 10.98 -21.82
N HIS A 149 2.74 9.78 -21.46
CA HIS A 149 3.02 8.65 -22.32
C HIS A 149 2.28 7.41 -21.80
N PRO A 150 0.93 7.39 -21.83
CA PRO A 150 0.14 6.37 -21.16
C PRO A 150 0.38 4.95 -21.68
N ASP A 151 0.79 4.79 -22.94
CA ASP A 151 1.16 3.48 -23.50
C ASP A 151 2.44 2.94 -22.83
N SER A 152 3.43 3.81 -22.65
CA SER A 152 4.67 3.45 -21.96
C SER A 152 4.42 3.16 -20.47
N LEU A 153 3.59 3.98 -19.81
CA LEU A 153 3.19 3.73 -18.43
C LEU A 153 2.51 2.36 -18.28
N ALA A 154 1.53 2.07 -19.13
CA ALA A 154 0.83 0.79 -19.12
C ALA A 154 1.78 -0.39 -19.36
N ALA A 155 2.74 -0.26 -20.28
CA ALA A 155 3.73 -1.29 -20.54
C ALA A 155 4.65 -1.55 -19.34
N LEU A 156 5.08 -0.51 -18.61
CA LEU A 156 5.89 -0.65 -17.40
C LEU A 156 5.09 -1.29 -16.25
N ILE A 157 3.84 -0.86 -16.03
CA ILE A 157 2.94 -1.49 -15.06
C ILE A 157 2.75 -2.97 -15.41
N TYR A 158 2.48 -3.27 -16.67
CA TYR A 158 2.30 -4.65 -17.13
C TYR A 158 3.55 -5.50 -16.94
N ALA A 159 4.75 -4.93 -17.12
CA ALA A 159 6.02 -5.62 -16.85
C ALA A 159 6.12 -6.02 -15.37
N GLY A 160 5.78 -5.10 -14.42
CA GLY A 160 5.72 -5.41 -13.00
C GLY A 160 4.71 -6.52 -12.68
N ILE A 161 3.49 -6.43 -13.23
CA ILE A 161 2.44 -7.44 -13.05
C ILE A 161 2.93 -8.81 -13.57
N ARG A 162 3.54 -8.86 -14.74
CA ARG A 162 4.12 -10.11 -15.28
C ARG A 162 5.19 -10.68 -14.37
N GLY A 163 6.03 -9.84 -13.75
CA GLY A 163 7.04 -10.26 -12.79
C GLY A 163 6.42 -10.98 -11.58
N VAL A 164 5.31 -10.46 -11.03
CA VAL A 164 4.54 -11.10 -9.97
C VAL A 164 3.95 -12.43 -10.45
N LYS A 165 3.18 -12.38 -11.54
CA LYS A 165 2.42 -13.52 -12.07
C LYS A 165 3.30 -14.66 -12.56
N ALA A 166 4.56 -14.40 -12.92
CA ALA A 166 5.54 -15.43 -13.26
C ALA A 166 5.92 -16.34 -12.06
N ILE A 167 5.73 -15.87 -10.83
CA ILE A 167 6.06 -16.61 -9.60
C ILE A 167 4.81 -17.05 -8.85
N ASP A 168 3.81 -16.18 -8.77
CA ASP A 168 2.49 -16.45 -8.18
C ASP A 168 1.37 -15.95 -9.12
N PRO A 169 0.84 -16.83 -9.96
CA PRO A 169 -0.23 -16.46 -10.90
C PRO A 169 -1.52 -15.99 -10.21
N THR A 170 -1.73 -16.36 -8.96
CA THR A 170 -2.96 -16.08 -8.21
C THR A 170 -2.89 -14.80 -7.37
N CYS A 171 -1.69 -14.26 -7.14
CA CYS A 171 -1.49 -13.09 -6.28
C CYS A 171 -2.30 -11.88 -6.77
N PRO A 172 -3.19 -11.30 -5.96
CA PRO A 172 -3.93 -10.08 -6.33
C PRO A 172 -2.99 -8.90 -6.60
N ILE A 173 -3.33 -8.09 -7.60
CA ILE A 173 -2.59 -6.90 -8.00
C ILE A 173 -3.36 -5.65 -7.63
N MET A 174 -2.72 -4.75 -6.92
CA MET A 174 -3.21 -3.40 -6.61
C MET A 174 -2.49 -2.38 -7.49
N LEU A 175 -3.24 -1.43 -8.02
CA LEU A 175 -2.71 -0.16 -8.53
C LEU A 175 -3.06 0.95 -7.57
N HIS A 176 -2.10 1.81 -7.24
CA HIS A 176 -2.23 2.84 -6.22
C HIS A 176 -2.10 4.24 -6.81
N ILE A 177 -3.16 5.05 -6.64
CA ILE A 177 -3.22 6.45 -7.05
C ILE A 177 -3.51 7.35 -5.85
N ALA A 178 -2.87 8.51 -5.80
CA ALA A 178 -3.06 9.51 -4.74
C ALA A 178 -4.23 10.46 -5.08
N LEU A 179 -5.42 9.89 -5.23
CA LEU A 179 -6.63 10.62 -5.70
C LEU A 179 -7.85 10.27 -4.84
N GLY A 180 -7.70 10.28 -3.50
CA GLY A 180 -8.75 9.82 -2.59
C GLY A 180 -10.10 10.51 -2.74
N GLY A 181 -10.13 11.79 -3.10
CA GLY A 181 -11.37 12.54 -3.30
C GLY A 181 -11.54 13.12 -4.70
N GLN A 182 -10.57 12.92 -5.61
CA GLN A 182 -10.62 13.44 -6.98
C GLN A 182 -11.24 12.41 -7.93
N ASN A 183 -12.56 12.39 -8.01
CA ASN A 183 -13.29 11.36 -8.75
C ASN A 183 -13.02 11.41 -10.26
N ASP A 184 -13.14 12.57 -10.90
CA ASP A 184 -12.92 12.71 -12.35
C ASP A 184 -11.50 12.31 -12.76
N GLU A 185 -10.49 12.69 -11.97
CA GLU A 185 -9.09 12.33 -12.21
C GLU A 185 -8.86 10.84 -11.99
N SER A 186 -9.52 10.25 -11.02
CA SER A 186 -9.49 8.80 -10.77
C SER A 186 -10.06 8.04 -11.97
N HIS A 187 -11.21 8.45 -12.49
CA HIS A 187 -11.80 7.88 -13.71
C HIS A 187 -10.87 8.03 -14.91
N PHE A 188 -10.36 9.23 -15.14
CA PHE A 188 -9.44 9.49 -16.23
C PHE A 188 -8.24 8.53 -16.19
N TRP A 189 -7.66 8.34 -15.01
CA TRP A 189 -6.49 7.46 -14.87
C TRP A 189 -6.85 5.98 -15.07
N LEU A 190 -7.89 5.51 -14.39
CA LEU A 190 -8.33 4.11 -14.45
C LEU A 190 -8.78 3.71 -15.86
N ASP A 191 -9.55 4.56 -16.54
CA ASP A 191 -10.01 4.32 -17.90
C ASP A 191 -8.83 4.21 -18.88
N ASN A 192 -7.81 5.06 -18.73
CA ASN A 192 -6.59 4.98 -19.50
C ASN A 192 -5.87 3.63 -19.32
N MET A 193 -5.81 3.10 -18.11
CA MET A 193 -5.17 1.79 -17.85
C MET A 193 -6.03 0.64 -18.37
N LEU A 194 -7.34 0.69 -18.20
CA LEU A 194 -8.28 -0.33 -18.68
C LEU A 194 -8.35 -0.40 -20.21
N GLN A 195 -8.37 0.74 -20.89
CA GLN A 195 -8.30 0.81 -22.37
C GLN A 195 -7.03 0.11 -22.92
N ARG A 196 -5.94 0.15 -22.16
CA ARG A 196 -4.68 -0.54 -22.45
C ARG A 196 -4.61 -1.96 -21.91
N ARG A 197 -5.74 -2.45 -21.38
CA ARG A 197 -5.88 -3.82 -20.86
C ARG A 197 -4.88 -4.16 -19.75
N VAL A 198 -4.51 -3.17 -18.92
CA VAL A 198 -3.70 -3.44 -17.72
C VAL A 198 -4.54 -4.26 -16.72
N PRO A 199 -4.12 -5.49 -16.40
CA PRO A 199 -4.90 -6.34 -15.52
C PRO A 199 -4.58 -6.02 -14.06
N PHE A 200 -5.58 -5.58 -13.28
CA PHE A 200 -5.45 -5.38 -11.84
C PHE A 200 -6.75 -5.75 -11.14
N ASP A 201 -6.65 -6.03 -9.84
CA ASP A 201 -7.75 -6.54 -9.03
C ASP A 201 -8.27 -5.51 -8.04
N VAL A 202 -7.40 -4.62 -7.55
CA VAL A 202 -7.68 -3.70 -6.44
C VAL A 202 -7.27 -2.28 -6.79
N ILE A 203 -8.13 -1.32 -6.47
CA ILE A 203 -7.85 0.11 -6.53
C ILE A 203 -7.37 0.56 -5.14
N GLY A 204 -6.12 1.01 -5.05
CA GLY A 204 -5.55 1.64 -3.86
C GLY A 204 -5.62 3.17 -3.96
N LEU A 205 -6.05 3.82 -2.89
CA LEU A 205 -6.18 5.29 -2.82
C LEU A 205 -5.41 5.84 -1.63
N SER A 206 -4.69 6.97 -1.81
CA SER A 206 -4.26 7.79 -0.69
C SER A 206 -5.33 8.80 -0.33
N TYR A 207 -5.55 9.02 0.98
CA TYR A 207 -6.41 10.09 1.46
C TYR A 207 -5.71 10.94 2.51
N TYR A 208 -5.44 12.17 2.13
CA TYR A 208 -4.91 13.24 2.98
C TYR A 208 -5.75 14.50 2.74
N PRO A 209 -6.52 14.98 3.71
CA PRO A 209 -7.52 16.07 3.50
C PRO A 209 -6.96 17.31 2.82
N ARG A 210 -5.69 17.63 3.11
CA ARG A 210 -5.00 18.79 2.54
C ARG A 210 -4.94 18.75 1.00
N TRP A 211 -4.87 17.55 0.41
CA TRP A 211 -4.68 17.36 -1.03
C TRP A 211 -5.86 16.69 -1.71
N HIS A 212 -6.65 15.92 -0.96
CA HIS A 212 -7.66 15.04 -1.54
C HIS A 212 -9.10 15.43 -1.17
N GLY A 213 -9.32 16.65 -0.65
CA GLY A 213 -10.65 17.16 -0.35
C GLY A 213 -11.24 16.63 0.95
N SER A 214 -12.55 16.73 1.05
CA SER A 214 -13.30 16.38 2.26
C SER A 214 -13.54 14.86 2.40
N LEU A 215 -14.01 14.44 3.58
CA LEU A 215 -14.48 13.06 3.80
C LEU A 215 -15.70 12.72 2.91
N ALA A 216 -16.50 13.70 2.52
CA ALA A 216 -17.62 13.50 1.59
C ALA A 216 -17.10 13.19 0.18
N ASP A 217 -16.04 13.89 -0.25
CA ASP A 217 -15.37 13.61 -1.53
C ASP A 217 -14.75 12.21 -1.54
N LEU A 218 -14.08 11.82 -0.45
CA LEU A 218 -13.55 10.46 -0.29
C LEU A 218 -14.67 9.42 -0.41
N ARG A 219 -15.76 9.59 0.33
CA ARG A 219 -16.90 8.66 0.29
C ARG A 219 -17.47 8.53 -1.12
N TYR A 220 -17.75 9.68 -1.75
CA TYR A 220 -18.26 9.68 -3.11
C TYR A 220 -17.34 8.92 -4.07
N ASN A 221 -16.04 9.20 -4.00
CA ASN A 221 -15.05 8.61 -4.89
C ASN A 221 -14.95 7.09 -4.69
N VAL A 222 -14.80 6.59 -3.46
CA VAL A 222 -14.65 5.14 -3.22
C VAL A 222 -15.93 4.38 -3.60
N ASP A 223 -17.11 4.92 -3.32
CA ASP A 223 -18.39 4.29 -3.65
C ASP A 223 -18.61 4.23 -5.16
N ASP A 224 -18.26 5.30 -5.87
CA ASP A 224 -18.41 5.41 -7.31
C ASP A 224 -17.43 4.53 -8.07
N LEU A 225 -16.15 4.56 -7.70
CA LEU A 225 -15.13 3.71 -8.32
C LEU A 225 -15.43 2.22 -8.12
N ALA A 226 -15.84 1.82 -6.93
CA ALA A 226 -16.25 0.45 -6.67
C ALA A 226 -17.42 0.01 -7.54
N ARG A 227 -18.45 0.87 -7.69
CA ARG A 227 -19.64 0.62 -8.52
C ARG A 227 -19.29 0.56 -10.00
N GLN A 228 -18.53 1.54 -10.48
CA GLN A 228 -18.20 1.69 -11.89
C GLN A 228 -17.31 0.56 -12.41
N TYR A 229 -16.31 0.18 -11.64
CA TYR A 229 -15.29 -0.78 -12.08
C TYR A 229 -15.49 -2.20 -11.54
N GLY A 230 -16.38 -2.40 -10.57
CA GLY A 230 -16.63 -3.71 -9.94
C GLY A 230 -15.37 -4.29 -9.29
N LYS A 231 -14.47 -3.43 -8.80
CA LYS A 231 -13.18 -3.81 -8.20
C LYS A 231 -13.16 -3.52 -6.71
N ASP A 232 -12.36 -4.28 -6.00
CA ASP A 232 -12.08 -3.99 -4.60
C ASP A 232 -11.39 -2.63 -4.46
N VAL A 233 -11.75 -1.86 -3.42
CA VAL A 233 -11.15 -0.56 -3.10
C VAL A 233 -10.58 -0.58 -1.70
N ILE A 234 -9.36 -0.06 -1.55
CA ILE A 234 -8.66 0.10 -0.27
C ILE A 234 -8.16 1.53 -0.14
N VAL A 235 -8.40 2.19 0.99
CA VAL A 235 -7.69 3.41 1.33
C VAL A 235 -6.33 3.02 1.89
N VAL A 236 -5.36 2.86 0.99
CA VAL A 236 -4.07 2.23 1.27
C VAL A 236 -3.04 3.16 1.93
N GLU A 237 -3.37 4.45 1.98
CA GLU A 237 -2.64 5.47 2.75
C GLU A 237 -3.56 6.52 3.33
N TYR A 238 -3.46 6.76 4.63
CA TYR A 238 -4.10 7.87 5.35
C TYR A 238 -3.45 8.05 6.72
N THR A 239 -3.68 9.20 7.37
CA THR A 239 -3.25 9.43 8.76
C THR A 239 -4.35 10.03 9.63
N GLN A 240 -5.09 11.02 9.11
CA GLN A 240 -6.12 11.76 9.81
C GLN A 240 -7.49 11.09 9.71
N TYR A 241 -8.42 11.45 10.61
CA TYR A 241 -9.80 10.97 10.60
C TYR A 241 -9.92 9.44 10.63
N LYS A 242 -9.19 8.80 11.56
CA LYS A 242 -9.09 7.34 11.62
C LYS A 242 -10.46 6.64 11.65
N THR A 243 -11.38 7.14 12.45
CA THR A 243 -12.73 6.57 12.58
C THR A 243 -13.53 6.75 11.28
N GLU A 244 -13.54 7.96 10.74
CA GLU A 244 -14.34 8.31 9.57
C GLU A 244 -13.83 7.60 8.31
N VAL A 245 -12.51 7.57 8.10
CA VAL A 245 -11.88 6.90 6.96
C VAL A 245 -12.14 5.39 6.98
N ASN A 246 -12.02 4.75 8.16
CA ASN A 246 -12.35 3.34 8.29
C ASN A 246 -13.83 3.08 8.03
N ASN A 247 -14.73 3.89 8.61
CA ASN A 247 -16.17 3.77 8.37
C ASN A 247 -16.52 3.94 6.88
N ILE A 248 -15.87 4.87 6.18
CA ILE A 248 -16.04 5.03 4.74
C ILE A 248 -15.58 3.78 4.00
N ALA A 249 -14.35 3.36 4.23
CA ALA A 249 -13.74 2.24 3.51
C ALA A 249 -14.50 0.92 3.69
N PHE A 250 -14.97 0.62 4.91
CA PHE A 250 -15.73 -0.60 5.17
C PHE A 250 -17.21 -0.52 4.78
N SER A 251 -17.75 0.68 4.52
CA SER A 251 -19.14 0.88 4.13
C SER A 251 -19.38 0.87 2.62
N VAL A 252 -18.34 0.69 1.81
CA VAL A 252 -18.45 0.66 0.33
C VAL A 252 -19.46 -0.43 -0.09
N PRO A 253 -20.45 -0.11 -0.95
CA PRO A 253 -21.48 -1.04 -1.36
C PRO A 253 -20.96 -2.32 -1.99
N GLY A 254 -21.72 -3.41 -1.84
CA GLY A 254 -21.36 -4.73 -2.39
C GLY A 254 -20.20 -5.43 -1.69
N GLY A 255 -19.72 -4.90 -0.55
CA GLY A 255 -18.57 -5.45 0.16
C GLY A 255 -17.25 -5.27 -0.60
N LEU A 256 -17.20 -4.33 -1.55
CA LEU A 256 -16.01 -4.05 -2.35
C LEU A 256 -14.98 -3.20 -1.60
N GLY A 257 -15.37 -2.52 -0.51
CA GLY A 257 -14.42 -1.86 0.39
C GLY A 257 -13.72 -2.88 1.27
N LYS A 258 -12.40 -2.97 1.16
CA LYS A 258 -11.61 -3.98 1.88
C LYS A 258 -10.85 -3.41 3.07
N GLY A 259 -11.08 -2.14 3.40
CA GLY A 259 -10.51 -1.49 4.58
C GLY A 259 -9.42 -0.48 4.25
N THR A 260 -8.48 -0.34 5.19
CA THR A 260 -7.50 0.75 5.16
C THR A 260 -6.10 0.26 5.53
N CYS A 261 -5.06 1.01 5.11
CA CYS A 261 -3.72 0.93 5.69
C CYS A 261 -3.30 2.30 6.21
N ILE A 262 -3.11 2.43 7.51
CA ILE A 262 -2.56 3.66 8.08
C ILE A 262 -1.12 3.86 7.63
N TRP A 263 -0.79 5.08 7.17
CA TRP A 263 0.55 5.43 6.74
C TRP A 263 1.48 5.66 7.94
N GLU A 264 2.64 5.01 7.90
CA GLU A 264 3.74 5.20 8.86
C GLU A 264 3.26 5.35 10.33
N PRO A 265 2.54 4.38 10.89
CA PRO A 265 1.88 4.50 12.19
C PRO A 265 2.85 4.76 13.35
N LEU A 266 4.14 4.55 13.11
CA LEU A 266 5.20 4.66 14.12
C LEU A 266 5.93 6.01 14.08
N ASN A 267 5.81 6.80 13.01
CA ASN A 267 6.75 7.90 12.76
C ASN A 267 6.19 9.09 11.95
N THR A 268 4.87 9.29 11.87
CA THR A 268 4.32 10.43 11.12
C THR A 268 3.33 11.27 11.91
N TRP A 269 2.61 12.15 11.19
CA TRP A 269 1.52 12.97 11.75
C TRP A 269 0.50 12.04 12.41
N GLU A 270 -0.12 12.33 13.45
CA GLU A 270 -1.08 11.47 14.13
C GLU A 270 -0.66 9.97 14.23
N GLN A 271 0.62 9.76 14.51
CA GLN A 271 1.17 8.43 14.78
C GLN A 271 0.43 7.76 15.94
N ILE A 272 0.34 6.44 15.94
CA ILE A 272 -0.31 5.66 17.00
C ILE A 272 0.67 5.19 18.08
N PHE A 273 1.95 5.49 17.92
CA PHE A 273 2.98 5.39 18.95
C PHE A 273 3.66 6.74 19.13
N ASN A 274 4.00 7.08 20.33
CA ASN A 274 4.80 8.25 20.64
C ASN A 274 6.25 8.07 20.16
N LYS A 275 7.03 9.14 20.18
CA LYS A 275 8.45 9.09 19.76
C LYS A 275 9.33 8.15 20.60
N ASP A 276 8.91 7.85 21.81
CA ASP A 276 9.56 6.91 22.74
C ASP A 276 9.12 5.45 22.52
N GLY A 277 8.29 5.18 21.52
CA GLY A 277 7.77 3.85 21.19
C GLY A 277 6.53 3.43 21.99
N LYS A 278 6.01 4.26 22.90
CA LYS A 278 4.78 3.92 23.63
C LYS A 278 3.54 4.15 22.78
N ALA A 279 2.65 3.15 22.77
CA ALA A 279 1.33 3.31 22.18
C ALA A 279 0.56 4.47 22.84
N ASN A 280 -0.21 5.20 22.06
CA ASN A 280 -1.08 6.28 22.51
C ASN A 280 -2.55 5.97 22.25
N ASP A 281 -3.46 6.87 22.67
CA ASP A 281 -4.90 6.66 22.58
C ASP A 281 -5.41 6.39 21.16
N LEU A 282 -4.70 6.84 20.12
CA LEU A 282 -5.08 6.61 18.73
C LEU A 282 -4.93 5.14 18.32
N LEU A 283 -4.05 4.36 18.95
CA LEU A 283 -3.95 2.92 18.70
C LEU A 283 -5.23 2.20 19.13
N TYR A 284 -5.78 2.56 20.28
CA TYR A 284 -6.94 1.88 20.86
C TYR A 284 -8.26 2.10 20.08
N LEU A 285 -8.31 3.07 19.16
CA LEU A 285 -9.43 3.21 18.23
C LEU A 285 -9.62 1.96 17.35
N TYR A 286 -8.51 1.25 17.03
CA TYR A 286 -8.54 0.07 16.19
C TYR A 286 -9.19 -1.15 16.84
N ASP A 287 -9.24 -1.21 18.18
CA ASP A 287 -9.98 -2.25 18.90
C ASP A 287 -11.49 -2.20 18.57
N GLY A 288 -12.03 -1.00 18.36
CA GLY A 288 -13.40 -0.78 17.94
C GLY A 288 -13.66 -1.28 16.51
N PHE A 289 -12.80 -0.93 15.58
CA PHE A 289 -12.94 -1.32 14.17
C PHE A 289 -12.84 -2.83 13.99
N ASN A 290 -11.96 -3.51 14.73
CA ASN A 290 -11.85 -4.96 14.70
C ASN A 290 -13.15 -5.64 15.10
N LYS A 291 -13.79 -5.18 16.17
CA LYS A 291 -15.09 -5.71 16.62
C LYS A 291 -16.19 -5.44 15.62
N GLU A 292 -16.21 -4.27 15.02
CA GLU A 292 -17.28 -3.83 14.13
C GLU A 292 -17.20 -4.46 12.73
N PHE A 293 -16.00 -4.54 12.14
CA PHE A 293 -15.82 -4.85 10.73
C PHE A 293 -15.13 -6.19 10.44
N ILE A 294 -14.36 -6.74 11.36
CA ILE A 294 -13.46 -7.88 11.10
C ILE A 294 -13.86 -9.14 11.87
N SER A 295 -14.43 -9.02 13.06
CA SER A 295 -14.82 -10.19 13.87
C SER A 295 -15.99 -10.94 13.28
N PRO A 296 -15.89 -12.27 13.02
CA PRO A 296 -16.96 -13.05 12.41
C PRO A 296 -18.14 -13.36 13.34
N SER A 297 -18.18 -12.84 14.57
CA SER A 297 -19.15 -13.21 15.60
C SER A 297 -20.43 -12.38 15.62
N GLN A 298 -20.65 -11.47 14.64
CA GLN A 298 -21.95 -10.82 14.48
C GLN A 298 -22.45 -11.01 13.05
N PRO A 299 -23.62 -11.64 12.84
CA PRO A 299 -24.30 -11.55 11.56
C PRO A 299 -24.56 -10.05 11.30
N SER A 300 -24.23 -9.58 10.11
CA SER A 300 -24.40 -8.21 9.70
C SER A 300 -25.85 -7.75 9.83
N LEU A 301 -26.19 -7.08 10.91
CA LEU A 301 -27.47 -6.38 11.12
C LEU A 301 -27.68 -5.17 10.18
N ARG A 302 -26.91 -5.06 9.11
CA ARG A 302 -26.91 -3.87 8.23
C ARG A 302 -27.61 -4.02 6.88
N LEU A 303 -28.37 -5.08 6.63
CA LEU A 303 -29.13 -5.21 5.38
C LEU A 303 -30.62 -4.82 5.47
N SER A 304 -31.14 -4.33 6.62
CA SER A 304 -32.58 -4.06 6.76
C SER A 304 -32.98 -2.59 6.86
N GLN A 305 -32.08 -1.62 6.75
CA GLN A 305 -32.45 -0.20 6.91
C GLN A 305 -32.46 0.63 5.61
N TYR A 306 -32.23 0.04 4.44
CA TYR A 306 -32.29 0.78 3.17
C TYR A 306 -33.23 0.18 2.11
N SER A 307 -34.24 -0.57 2.54
CA SER A 307 -35.36 -0.90 1.64
C SER A 307 -36.64 -0.33 2.22
N ALA A 308 -36.89 0.94 2.06
CA ALA A 308 -38.19 1.62 2.03
C ALA A 308 -38.02 3.12 2.33
N ARG A 309 -37.79 3.91 1.29
CA ARG A 309 -38.53 5.15 1.04
C ARG A 309 -38.12 5.73 -0.31
#